data_bee73f23033e850f11604c8853c33373
#
_entry.id   bee73f23033e850f11604c8853c33373
#
_cell.length_a   1.000
_cell.length_b   1.000
_cell.length_c   1.000
_cell.angle_alpha   90.00
_cell.angle_beta   90.00
_cell.angle_gamma   90.00
#
_symmetry.space_group_name_H-M   'P 1'
#
loop_
_entity.id
_entity.type
_entity.pdbx_description
1 polymer ?
#
loop_
_entity_poly.entity_id
_entity_poly.type
_entity_poly.pdbx_seq_one_letter_code
_entity_poly.pdbx_strand_id
1 'polypeptide(L)'
;MISQLFHKHQGRYGYRRIVLALKHMGCHLNHKTVCKLMRQLHLKSTLRPRRYKSYRGEIGRIAPNHLSRSFDASRPNEKWVTDVTEFNVCGQKMFLSPILDLYNREIVSYELHERAHLGEVLRMVKGAAQRLEAHERPLLHSDQGWQYQMGQYQQTLKDYGITQSMSRKGNCLDNAVMENFFGLLKIEFFYRKKFESVDAFSQGLHGYIHYYNHDRIKEKLKGLSPVMYRTQSLLEPT
;
A
#
# COMPACT_ATOMS: atom_id res chain seq x y z
N MET A 1 6.72 -9.13 27.04
CA MET A 1 7.10 -9.22 25.62
C MET A 1 5.88 -9.25 24.68
N ILE A 2 4.96 -10.25 24.73
CA ILE A 2 3.76 -10.30 23.85
C ILE A 2 2.91 -9.04 24.00
N SER A 3 2.60 -8.63 25.23
CA SER A 3 1.81 -7.43 25.51
C SER A 3 2.51 -6.16 24.97
N GLN A 4 3.81 -6.03 25.17
CA GLN A 4 4.61 -4.89 24.65
C GLN A 4 4.54 -4.82 23.12
N LEU A 5 4.74 -5.93 22.42
CA LEU A 5 4.60 -6.01 20.96
C LEU A 5 3.18 -5.63 20.51
N PHE A 6 2.16 -6.16 21.19
CA PHE A 6 0.78 -5.86 20.86
C PHE A 6 0.47 -4.36 20.99
N HIS A 7 0.91 -3.72 22.07
CA HIS A 7 0.69 -2.29 22.31
C HIS A 7 1.59 -1.41 21.41
N LYS A 8 2.85 -1.79 21.16
CA LYS A 8 3.73 -1.12 20.19
C LYS A 8 3.04 -0.99 18.83
N HIS A 9 2.37 -2.03 18.37
CA HIS A 9 1.63 -2.05 17.11
C HIS A 9 0.15 -1.68 17.27
N GLN A 10 -0.22 -1.01 18.36
CA GLN A 10 -1.57 -0.45 18.63
C GLN A 10 -2.70 -1.48 18.45
N GLY A 11 -2.48 -2.75 18.86
CA GLY A 11 -3.46 -3.82 18.72
C GLY A 11 -3.75 -4.29 17.28
N ARG A 12 -2.96 -3.87 16.31
CA ARG A 12 -3.11 -4.30 14.90
C ARG A 12 -2.62 -5.73 14.66
N TYR A 13 -1.73 -6.25 15.51
CA TYR A 13 -1.14 -7.56 15.34
C TYR A 13 -2.01 -8.67 15.96
N GLY A 14 -2.43 -9.63 15.14
CA GLY A 14 -2.92 -10.93 15.60
C GLY A 14 -1.77 -11.89 15.90
N TYR A 15 -2.10 -13.07 16.43
CA TYR A 15 -1.10 -14.06 16.89
C TYR A 15 -0.02 -14.39 15.84
N ARG A 16 -0.35 -14.48 14.56
CA ARG A 16 0.62 -14.81 13.49
C ARG A 16 1.74 -13.77 13.41
N ARG A 17 1.41 -12.48 13.42
CA ARG A 17 2.41 -11.41 13.40
C ARG A 17 3.18 -11.33 14.72
N ILE A 18 2.54 -11.60 15.85
CA ILE A 18 3.22 -11.69 17.16
C ILE A 18 4.24 -12.83 17.14
N VAL A 19 3.91 -14.01 16.61
CA VAL A 19 4.87 -15.13 16.44
C VAL A 19 6.08 -14.72 15.62
N LEU A 20 5.87 -14.05 14.48
CA LEU A 20 6.96 -13.58 13.62
C LEU A 20 7.83 -12.53 14.32
N ALA A 21 7.21 -11.57 14.99
CA ALA A 21 7.94 -10.55 15.75
C ALA A 21 8.77 -11.14 16.89
N LEU A 22 8.24 -12.13 17.61
CA LEU A 22 8.97 -12.87 18.64
C LEU A 22 10.15 -13.64 18.05
N LYS A 23 9.96 -14.27 16.90
CA LYS A 23 11.04 -14.99 16.20
C LYS A 23 12.19 -14.05 15.82
N HIS A 24 11.91 -12.85 15.32
CA HIS A 24 12.94 -11.83 15.03
C HIS A 24 13.69 -11.36 16.27
N MET A 25 13.08 -11.48 17.45
CA MET A 25 13.72 -11.17 18.73
C MET A 25 14.43 -12.38 19.36
N GLY A 26 14.61 -13.49 18.61
CA GLY A 26 15.22 -14.72 19.08
C GLY A 26 14.31 -15.59 19.94
N CYS A 27 13.03 -15.26 20.12
CA CYS A 27 12.08 -16.00 20.94
C CYS A 27 11.22 -16.93 20.07
N HIS A 28 11.55 -18.21 20.04
CA HIS A 28 10.89 -19.23 19.21
C HIS A 28 9.73 -19.88 19.96
N LEU A 29 8.51 -19.35 19.84
CA LEU A 29 7.30 -19.91 20.41
C LEU A 29 6.37 -20.50 19.33
N ASN A 30 5.74 -21.64 19.65
CA ASN A 30 4.72 -22.21 18.79
C ASN A 30 3.49 -21.28 18.74
N HIS A 31 2.85 -21.20 17.56
CA HIS A 31 1.67 -20.37 17.37
C HIS A 31 0.51 -20.69 18.34
N LYS A 32 0.33 -21.98 18.71
CA LYS A 32 -0.68 -22.40 19.71
C LYS A 32 -0.38 -21.80 21.08
N THR A 33 0.90 -21.78 21.49
CA THR A 33 1.35 -21.16 22.74
C THR A 33 1.08 -19.68 22.73
N VAL A 34 1.46 -18.96 21.66
CA VAL A 34 1.19 -17.51 21.53
C VAL A 34 -0.30 -17.20 21.54
N CYS A 35 -1.13 -18.01 20.85
CA CYS A 35 -2.58 -17.89 20.91
C CYS A 35 -3.12 -18.04 22.35
N LYS A 36 -2.66 -19.03 23.11
CA LYS A 36 -3.06 -19.27 24.51
C LYS A 36 -2.66 -18.09 25.39
N LEU A 37 -1.41 -17.62 25.28
CA LEU A 37 -0.91 -16.48 26.06
C LEU A 37 -1.65 -15.17 25.72
N MET A 38 -1.91 -14.89 24.44
CA MET A 38 -2.70 -13.72 24.05
C MET A 38 -4.12 -13.76 24.62
N ARG A 39 -4.75 -14.97 24.66
CA ARG A 39 -6.08 -15.14 25.27
C ARG A 39 -6.03 -14.89 26.78
N GLN A 40 -5.04 -15.42 27.49
CA GLN A 40 -4.85 -15.20 28.94
C GLN A 40 -4.62 -13.72 29.27
N LEU A 41 -3.92 -13.00 28.40
CA LEU A 41 -3.66 -11.54 28.52
C LEU A 41 -4.82 -10.68 27.99
N HIS A 42 -5.95 -11.30 27.59
CA HIS A 42 -7.10 -10.63 26.95
C HIS A 42 -6.74 -9.79 25.72
N LEU A 43 -5.66 -10.15 25.00
CA LEU A 43 -5.18 -9.44 23.83
C LEU A 43 -5.82 -10.04 22.57
N LYS A 44 -6.67 -9.25 21.92
CA LYS A 44 -7.31 -9.62 20.65
C LYS A 44 -7.10 -8.50 19.63
N SER A 45 -6.63 -8.87 18.41
CA SER A 45 -6.52 -7.88 17.33
C SER A 45 -7.86 -7.17 17.09
N THR A 46 -7.82 -5.85 17.04
CA THR A 46 -8.99 -4.99 16.88
C THR A 46 -9.44 -4.84 15.44
N LEU A 47 -8.72 -5.50 14.50
CA LEU A 47 -9.02 -5.39 13.07
C LEU A 47 -10.18 -6.31 12.68
N ARG A 48 -11.25 -5.73 12.11
CA ARG A 48 -12.37 -6.46 11.53
C ARG A 48 -12.36 -6.29 10.01
N PRO A 49 -12.32 -7.36 9.18
CA PRO A 49 -12.41 -7.22 7.73
C PRO A 49 -13.79 -6.72 7.31
N ARG A 50 -13.84 -5.68 6.47
CA ARG A 50 -15.05 -5.21 5.78
C ARG A 50 -14.93 -5.53 4.29
N ARG A 51 -16.05 -5.92 3.63
CA ARG A 51 -16.12 -6.11 2.17
C ARG A 51 -16.20 -4.75 1.47
N TYR A 52 -15.43 -4.59 0.40
CA TYR A 52 -15.34 -3.40 -0.45
C TYR A 52 -16.36 -3.45 -1.61
N LYS A 53 -16.77 -2.26 -2.14
CA LYS A 53 -17.59 -2.10 -3.36
C LYS A 53 -16.97 -1.03 -4.25
N SER A 54 -16.85 -1.28 -5.57
CA SER A 54 -16.18 -0.41 -6.55
C SER A 54 -17.13 0.52 -7.33
N TYR A 55 -16.57 1.58 -7.95
CA TYR A 55 -17.24 2.65 -8.70
C TYR A 55 -17.03 2.50 -10.22
N ARG A 56 -17.94 3.08 -11.06
CA ARG A 56 -17.91 3.01 -12.53
C ARG A 56 -17.97 4.41 -13.17
N GLY A 57 -17.09 4.72 -14.14
CA GLY A 57 -17.09 5.95 -14.96
C GLY A 57 -16.30 5.79 -16.26
N GLU A 58 -16.49 6.67 -17.26
CA GLU A 58 -15.89 6.57 -18.62
C GLU A 58 -15.22 7.89 -19.08
N ILE A 59 -14.20 7.79 -19.95
CA ILE A 59 -13.75 8.49 -21.19
C ILE A 59 -12.26 8.85 -21.18
N GLY A 60 -11.49 8.38 -22.22
CA GLY A 60 -10.09 8.72 -22.53
C GLY A 60 -9.40 7.61 -23.31
N ARG A 61 -8.08 7.71 -23.55
CA ARG A 61 -7.29 6.65 -24.22
C ARG A 61 -6.88 5.57 -23.23
N ILE A 62 -7.33 4.33 -23.50
CA ILE A 62 -7.04 3.16 -22.68
C ILE A 62 -5.75 2.51 -23.15
N ALA A 63 -4.80 2.27 -22.23
CA ALA A 63 -3.59 1.51 -22.50
C ALA A 63 -3.85 -0.01 -22.42
N PRO A 64 -3.04 -0.85 -23.11
CA PRO A 64 -3.14 -2.30 -23.01
C PRO A 64 -2.94 -2.82 -21.60
N ASN A 65 -3.57 -3.95 -21.27
CA ASN A 65 -3.34 -4.63 -19.99
C ASN A 65 -2.08 -5.52 -20.07
N HIS A 66 -0.93 -4.93 -19.81
CA HIS A 66 0.35 -5.65 -19.77
C HIS A 66 0.55 -6.44 -18.47
N LEU A 67 -0.08 -6.03 -17.36
CA LEU A 67 0.05 -6.73 -16.07
C LEU A 67 -0.59 -8.12 -16.10
N SER A 68 -1.75 -8.25 -16.78
CA SER A 68 -2.49 -9.52 -16.98
C SER A 68 -2.63 -10.36 -15.70
N ARG A 69 -2.85 -9.71 -14.54
CA ARG A 69 -2.92 -10.32 -13.18
C ARG A 69 -1.62 -10.97 -12.69
N SER A 70 -0.49 -10.77 -13.37
CA SER A 70 0.82 -11.21 -12.90
C SER A 70 1.36 -10.24 -11.84
N PHE A 71 0.84 -10.35 -10.59
CA PHE A 71 1.17 -9.47 -9.47
C PHE A 71 2.49 -9.83 -8.77
N ASP A 72 3.21 -10.80 -9.27
CA ASP A 72 4.54 -11.14 -8.79
C ASP A 72 5.57 -10.33 -9.55
N ALA A 73 6.56 -9.81 -8.82
CA ALA A 73 7.71 -9.10 -9.37
C ALA A 73 8.99 -9.77 -8.82
N SER A 74 10.00 -9.90 -9.66
CA SER A 74 11.26 -10.57 -9.32
C SER A 74 12.25 -9.64 -8.62
N ARG A 75 12.13 -8.33 -8.85
CA ARG A 75 13.02 -7.29 -8.32
C ARG A 75 12.25 -6.01 -7.98
N PRO A 76 12.83 -5.14 -7.13
CA PRO A 76 12.28 -3.79 -6.91
C PRO A 76 12.13 -3.01 -8.21
N ASN A 77 11.15 -2.14 -8.26
CA ASN A 77 10.87 -1.24 -9.38
C ASN A 77 10.62 -1.94 -10.74
N GLU A 78 10.23 -3.23 -10.72
CA GLU A 78 9.81 -3.96 -11.93
C GLU A 78 8.36 -3.63 -12.30
N LYS A 79 7.46 -3.73 -11.31
CA LYS A 79 6.02 -3.52 -11.50
C LYS A 79 5.46 -2.69 -10.36
N TRP A 80 4.81 -1.61 -10.72
CA TRP A 80 4.09 -0.72 -9.80
C TRP A 80 2.59 -0.77 -10.05
N VAL A 81 1.81 -0.53 -9.03
CA VAL A 81 0.36 -0.35 -9.13
C VAL A 81 -0.06 0.95 -8.48
N THR A 82 -1.10 1.58 -9.02
CA THR A 82 -1.67 2.82 -8.51
C THR A 82 -3.19 2.82 -8.59
N ASP A 83 -3.82 3.57 -7.72
CA ASP A 83 -5.25 3.84 -7.70
C ASP A 83 -5.52 5.06 -6.80
N VAL A 84 -6.74 5.56 -6.77
CA VAL A 84 -7.15 6.67 -5.92
C VAL A 84 -8.22 6.21 -4.94
N THR A 85 -8.07 6.59 -3.66
CA THR A 85 -9.12 6.36 -2.66
C THR A 85 -9.56 7.66 -2.02
N GLU A 86 -10.85 7.75 -1.70
CA GLU A 86 -11.48 8.89 -1.03
C GLU A 86 -11.67 8.60 0.47
N PHE A 87 -11.47 9.67 1.28
CA PHE A 87 -11.83 9.74 2.69
C PHE A 87 -12.76 10.95 2.91
N ASN A 88 -13.72 10.80 3.81
CA ASN A 88 -14.49 11.94 4.33
C ASN A 88 -13.98 12.26 5.74
N VAL A 89 -13.36 13.43 5.88
CA VAL A 89 -12.74 13.90 7.13
C VAL A 89 -13.39 15.20 7.53
N CYS A 90 -14.08 15.24 8.64
CA CYS A 90 -14.79 16.43 9.13
C CYS A 90 -15.72 17.06 8.09
N GLY A 91 -16.38 16.23 7.25
CA GLY A 91 -17.25 16.69 6.17
C GLY A 91 -16.52 17.08 4.86
N GLN A 92 -15.18 17.10 4.86
CA GLN A 92 -14.36 17.42 3.69
C GLN A 92 -13.86 16.14 3.01
N LYS A 93 -13.86 16.13 1.67
CA LYS A 93 -13.29 15.03 0.90
C LYS A 93 -11.79 15.18 0.78
N MET A 94 -11.08 14.08 1.06
CA MET A 94 -9.64 13.96 0.88
C MET A 94 -9.36 12.75 -0.02
N PHE A 95 -8.44 12.92 -0.96
CA PHE A 95 -8.07 11.88 -1.93
C PHE A 95 -6.62 11.47 -1.72
N LEU A 96 -6.35 10.18 -1.65
CA LEU A 96 -5.01 9.61 -1.58
C LEU A 96 -4.71 8.87 -2.88
N SER A 97 -3.64 9.27 -3.54
CA SER A 97 -3.10 8.61 -4.74
C SER A 97 -1.72 8.04 -4.44
N PRO A 98 -1.56 6.75 -4.16
CA PRO A 98 -0.26 6.12 -3.93
C PRO A 98 0.23 5.32 -5.14
N ILE A 99 1.54 5.14 -5.25
CA ILE A 99 2.20 4.10 -6.06
C ILE A 99 2.75 3.04 -5.12
N LEU A 100 2.41 1.78 -5.38
CA LEU A 100 2.86 0.62 -4.62
C LEU A 100 3.72 -0.29 -5.50
N ASP A 101 4.91 -0.65 -5.02
CA ASP A 101 5.78 -1.63 -5.67
C ASP A 101 5.27 -3.05 -5.39
N LEU A 102 5.09 -3.83 -6.46
CA LEU A 102 4.60 -5.22 -6.35
C LEU A 102 5.64 -6.18 -5.76
N TYR A 103 6.92 -5.86 -5.82
CA TYR A 103 7.97 -6.70 -5.28
C TYR A 103 7.90 -6.82 -3.75
N ASN A 104 8.00 -5.69 -3.06
CA ASN A 104 8.04 -5.65 -1.59
C ASN A 104 6.80 -5.04 -0.95
N ARG A 105 5.81 -4.59 -1.77
CA ARG A 105 4.58 -3.94 -1.29
C ARG A 105 4.83 -2.60 -0.59
N GLU A 106 5.93 -1.93 -0.88
CA GLU A 106 6.27 -0.59 -0.40
C GLU A 106 5.41 0.47 -1.10
N ILE A 107 4.96 1.48 -0.36
CA ILE A 107 4.43 2.71 -0.96
C ILE A 107 5.63 3.56 -1.37
N VAL A 108 5.89 3.59 -2.67
CA VAL A 108 7.06 4.25 -3.28
C VAL A 108 6.89 5.76 -3.27
N SER A 109 5.68 6.24 -3.60
CA SER A 109 5.29 7.64 -3.63
C SER A 109 3.80 7.76 -3.36
N TYR A 110 3.35 8.89 -2.87
CA TYR A 110 1.93 9.20 -2.70
C TYR A 110 1.68 10.70 -2.62
N GLU A 111 0.47 11.10 -2.98
CA GLU A 111 -0.04 12.44 -2.79
C GLU A 111 -1.38 12.39 -2.05
N LEU A 112 -1.57 13.33 -1.11
CA LEU A 112 -2.82 13.57 -0.41
C LEU A 112 -3.34 14.95 -0.80
N HIS A 113 -4.58 15.03 -1.27
CA HIS A 113 -5.16 16.27 -1.80
C HIS A 113 -6.67 16.38 -1.54
N GLU A 114 -7.20 17.60 -1.59
CA GLU A 114 -8.61 17.88 -1.35
C GLU A 114 -9.50 17.70 -2.59
N ARG A 115 -8.91 17.72 -3.78
CA ARG A 115 -9.62 17.60 -5.05
C ARG A 115 -8.89 16.62 -5.96
N ALA A 116 -9.67 15.82 -6.70
CA ALA A 116 -9.12 14.92 -7.71
C ALA A 116 -8.60 15.72 -8.92
N HIS A 117 -7.35 16.17 -8.86
CA HIS A 117 -6.68 16.91 -9.93
C HIS A 117 -5.58 16.08 -10.58
N LEU A 118 -5.44 16.21 -11.90
CA LEU A 118 -4.38 15.55 -12.65
C LEU A 118 -2.97 15.94 -12.15
N GLY A 119 -2.77 17.21 -11.77
CA GLY A 119 -1.49 17.71 -11.26
C GLY A 119 -0.93 16.92 -10.07
N GLU A 120 -1.82 16.46 -9.17
CA GLU A 120 -1.44 15.65 -8.01
C GLU A 120 -0.92 14.27 -8.42
N VAL A 121 -1.63 13.62 -9.36
CA VAL A 121 -1.22 12.33 -9.90
C VAL A 121 0.12 12.45 -10.62
N LEU A 122 0.35 13.56 -11.33
CA LEU A 122 1.64 13.82 -11.98
C LEU A 122 2.77 14.05 -10.96
N ARG A 123 2.52 14.77 -9.86
CA ARG A 123 3.51 14.93 -8.77
C ARG A 123 3.86 13.59 -8.14
N MET A 124 2.87 12.75 -7.87
CA MET A 124 3.06 11.39 -7.36
C MET A 124 3.97 10.57 -8.30
N VAL A 125 3.71 10.58 -9.61
CA VAL A 125 4.55 9.88 -10.60
C VAL A 125 5.97 10.43 -10.61
N LYS A 126 6.14 11.76 -10.61
CA LYS A 126 7.46 12.40 -10.55
C LYS A 126 8.23 12.02 -9.29
N GLY A 127 7.58 12.03 -8.13
CA GLY A 127 8.18 11.59 -6.87
C GLY A 127 8.62 10.13 -6.88
N ALA A 128 7.85 9.24 -7.51
CA ALA A 128 8.26 7.84 -7.70
C ALA A 128 9.43 7.72 -8.67
N ALA A 129 9.40 8.45 -9.79
CA ALA A 129 10.44 8.42 -10.82
C ALA A 129 11.81 8.90 -10.31
N GLN A 130 11.84 9.84 -9.37
CA GLN A 130 13.09 10.31 -8.74
C GLN A 130 13.82 9.23 -7.93
N ARG A 131 13.15 8.12 -7.60
CA ARG A 131 13.74 6.97 -6.88
C ARG A 131 14.30 5.92 -7.82
N LEU A 132 14.11 6.06 -9.13
CA LEU A 132 14.56 5.10 -10.12
C LEU A 132 16.04 5.28 -10.46
N GLU A 133 16.74 4.18 -10.59
CA GLU A 133 18.05 4.11 -11.20
C GLU A 133 17.94 4.33 -12.72
N ALA A 134 19.03 4.77 -13.35
CA ALA A 134 19.03 5.10 -14.79
C ALA A 134 18.63 3.94 -15.73
N HIS A 135 18.78 2.70 -15.28
CA HIS A 135 18.42 1.49 -16.02
C HIS A 135 17.02 0.94 -15.71
N GLU A 136 16.35 1.42 -14.67
CA GLU A 136 15.07 0.90 -14.25
C GLU A 136 13.92 1.44 -15.12
N ARG A 137 13.04 0.56 -15.56
CA ARG A 137 11.89 0.86 -16.43
C ARG A 137 10.66 0.13 -15.93
N PRO A 138 10.01 0.63 -14.87
CA PRO A 138 8.85 -0.05 -14.29
C PRO A 138 7.65 -0.06 -15.24
N LEU A 139 6.82 -1.10 -15.07
CA LEU A 139 5.46 -1.12 -15.56
C LEU A 139 4.56 -0.50 -14.48
N LEU A 140 3.82 0.58 -14.78
CA LEU A 140 2.84 1.17 -13.87
C LEU A 140 1.43 0.80 -14.30
N HIS A 141 0.74 -0.01 -13.48
CA HIS A 141 -0.62 -0.46 -13.73
C HIS A 141 -1.64 0.33 -12.89
N SER A 142 -2.74 0.72 -13.54
CA SER A 142 -3.87 1.41 -12.92
C SER A 142 -5.21 0.82 -13.38
N ASP A 143 -6.30 1.25 -12.76
CA ASP A 143 -7.63 1.14 -13.34
C ASP A 143 -7.80 2.09 -14.55
N GLN A 144 -9.03 2.16 -15.10
CA GLN A 144 -9.37 3.09 -16.18
C GLN A 144 -9.88 4.43 -15.64
N GLY A 145 -9.39 4.91 -14.50
CA GLY A 145 -9.71 6.23 -13.99
C GLY A 145 -9.34 7.33 -15.00
N TRP A 146 -10.16 8.39 -15.10
CA TRP A 146 -10.00 9.46 -16.09
C TRP A 146 -8.60 10.09 -16.06
N GLN A 147 -8.00 10.24 -14.85
CA GLN A 147 -6.67 10.83 -14.65
C GLN A 147 -5.56 10.06 -15.39
N TYR A 148 -5.70 8.72 -15.46
CA TYR A 148 -4.70 7.85 -16.10
C TYR A 148 -4.85 7.78 -17.63
N GLN A 149 -5.98 8.27 -18.17
CA GLN A 149 -6.29 8.29 -19.58
C GLN A 149 -5.88 9.62 -20.25
N MET A 150 -5.44 10.60 -19.46
CA MET A 150 -5.04 11.93 -19.96
C MET A 150 -3.71 11.88 -20.68
N GLY A 151 -3.62 12.59 -21.83
CA GLY A 151 -2.41 12.62 -22.64
C GLY A 151 -1.17 13.13 -21.87
N GLN A 152 -1.34 14.10 -20.98
CA GLN A 152 -0.26 14.62 -20.13
C GLN A 152 0.28 13.55 -19.17
N TYR A 153 -0.59 12.69 -18.60
CA TYR A 153 -0.15 11.57 -17.77
C TYR A 153 0.65 10.56 -18.59
N GLN A 154 0.14 10.18 -19.76
CA GLN A 154 0.81 9.24 -20.67
C GLN A 154 2.18 9.78 -21.12
N GLN A 155 2.25 11.08 -21.43
CA GLN A 155 3.52 11.72 -21.79
C GLN A 155 4.52 11.72 -20.63
N THR A 156 4.06 12.07 -19.43
CA THR A 156 4.91 12.04 -18.22
C THR A 156 5.48 10.64 -17.98
N LEU A 157 4.69 9.57 -18.12
CA LEU A 157 5.21 8.21 -17.97
C LEU A 157 6.30 7.88 -19.02
N LYS A 158 6.09 8.28 -20.28
CA LYS A 158 7.09 8.09 -21.36
C LYS A 158 8.37 8.82 -21.08
N ASP A 159 8.30 10.07 -20.61
CA ASP A 159 9.46 10.91 -20.30
C ASP A 159 10.36 10.26 -19.22
N TYR A 160 9.77 9.50 -18.30
CA TYR A 160 10.49 8.74 -17.28
C TYR A 160 10.76 7.27 -17.65
N GLY A 161 10.43 6.85 -18.88
CA GLY A 161 10.60 5.47 -19.33
C GLY A 161 9.70 4.45 -18.61
N ILE A 162 8.58 4.91 -18.04
CA ILE A 162 7.62 4.07 -17.35
C ILE A 162 6.59 3.53 -18.36
N THR A 163 6.40 2.22 -18.39
CA THR A 163 5.40 1.57 -19.26
C THR A 163 4.02 1.62 -18.62
N GLN A 164 3.05 2.22 -19.32
CA GLN A 164 1.68 2.25 -18.84
C GLN A 164 0.96 0.91 -19.08
N SER A 165 0.20 0.46 -18.08
CA SER A 165 -0.72 -0.67 -18.18
C SER A 165 -2.05 -0.31 -17.52
N MET A 166 -3.17 -0.74 -18.09
CA MET A 166 -4.49 -0.49 -17.53
C MET A 166 -5.29 -1.77 -17.39
N SER A 167 -6.10 -1.86 -16.33
CA SER A 167 -7.04 -2.96 -16.11
C SER A 167 -8.10 -3.01 -17.23
N ARG A 168 -8.70 -4.18 -17.42
CA ARG A 168 -9.86 -4.31 -18.30
C ARG A 168 -11.08 -3.63 -17.67
N LYS A 169 -11.95 -3.07 -18.52
CA LYS A 169 -13.18 -2.38 -18.08
C LYS A 169 -14.02 -3.27 -17.15
N GLY A 170 -14.33 -2.73 -15.97
CA GLY A 170 -15.18 -3.40 -14.99
C GLY A 170 -14.57 -4.61 -14.28
N ASN A 171 -13.25 -4.84 -14.40
CA ASN A 171 -12.57 -5.97 -13.80
C ASN A 171 -11.74 -5.53 -12.57
N CYS A 172 -12.39 -5.50 -11.40
CA CYS A 172 -11.77 -5.15 -10.12
C CYS A 172 -10.59 -6.07 -9.72
N LEU A 173 -10.58 -7.33 -10.20
CA LEU A 173 -9.50 -8.26 -9.90
C LEU A 173 -8.15 -7.84 -10.50
N ASP A 174 -8.16 -7.00 -11.53
CA ASP A 174 -6.94 -6.52 -12.16
C ASP A 174 -6.21 -5.47 -11.30
N ASN A 175 -6.84 -4.88 -10.25
CA ASN A 175 -6.23 -3.96 -9.28
C ASN A 175 -6.35 -4.41 -7.81
N ALA A 176 -6.50 -5.71 -7.57
CA ALA A 176 -6.77 -6.30 -6.26
C ALA A 176 -5.69 -5.95 -5.18
N VAL A 177 -4.46 -5.66 -5.59
CA VAL A 177 -3.38 -5.31 -4.65
C VAL A 177 -3.61 -3.93 -4.05
N MET A 178 -4.04 -2.94 -4.85
CA MET A 178 -4.38 -1.61 -4.36
C MET A 178 -5.64 -1.63 -3.49
N GLU A 179 -6.66 -2.40 -3.90
CA GLU A 179 -7.87 -2.59 -3.09
C GLU A 179 -7.53 -3.17 -1.70
N ASN A 180 -6.62 -4.14 -1.64
CA ASN A 180 -6.14 -4.71 -0.38
C ASN A 180 -5.40 -3.67 0.47
N PHE A 181 -4.51 -2.86 -0.13
CA PHE A 181 -3.83 -1.78 0.58
C PHE A 181 -4.83 -0.76 1.15
N PHE A 182 -5.78 -0.29 0.37
CA PHE A 182 -6.79 0.66 0.84
C PHE A 182 -7.69 0.06 1.93
N GLY A 183 -8.04 -1.21 1.81
CA GLY A 183 -8.75 -1.93 2.85
C GLY A 183 -7.98 -1.94 4.18
N LEU A 184 -6.69 -2.25 4.13
CA LEU A 184 -5.80 -2.23 5.30
C LEU A 184 -5.66 -0.82 5.89
N LEU A 185 -5.38 0.18 5.07
CA LEU A 185 -5.27 1.58 5.46
C LEU A 185 -6.55 2.06 6.19
N LYS A 186 -7.72 1.79 5.61
CA LYS A 186 -9.00 2.17 6.21
C LYS A 186 -9.26 1.44 7.54
N ILE A 187 -8.96 0.15 7.62
CA ILE A 187 -9.19 -0.65 8.83
C ILE A 187 -8.15 -0.36 9.91
N GLU A 188 -6.87 -0.22 9.55
CA GLU A 188 -5.79 -0.07 10.52
C GLU A 188 -5.58 1.38 10.98
N PHE A 189 -6.05 2.35 10.21
CA PHE A 189 -5.86 3.79 10.50
C PHE A 189 -7.19 4.55 10.54
N PHE A 190 -7.91 4.65 9.41
CA PHE A 190 -9.01 5.59 9.24
C PHE A 190 -10.20 5.30 10.18
N TYR A 191 -10.67 4.05 10.25
CA TYR A 191 -11.84 3.68 11.08
C TYR A 191 -11.53 3.53 12.57
N ARG A 192 -10.28 3.70 12.97
CA ARG A 192 -9.88 3.55 14.38
C ARG A 192 -9.82 4.87 15.15
N LYS A 193 -9.85 5.99 14.45
CA LYS A 193 -9.73 7.33 15.04
C LYS A 193 -10.86 8.21 14.55
N LYS A 194 -11.30 9.12 15.41
CA LYS A 194 -12.01 10.33 14.97
C LYS A 194 -10.96 11.42 14.81
N PHE A 195 -10.99 12.09 13.68
CA PHE A 195 -10.07 13.19 13.40
C PHE A 195 -10.77 14.51 13.71
N GLU A 196 -10.06 15.39 14.38
CA GLU A 196 -10.56 16.71 14.78
C GLU A 196 -10.39 17.74 13.65
N SER A 197 -9.46 17.50 12.73
CA SER A 197 -9.18 18.35 11.59
C SER A 197 -8.60 17.55 10.42
N VAL A 198 -8.57 18.18 9.23
CA VAL A 198 -7.90 17.65 8.03
C VAL A 198 -6.39 17.56 8.26
N ASP A 199 -5.80 18.53 8.97
CA ASP A 199 -4.36 18.51 9.28
C ASP A 199 -3.99 17.34 10.20
N ALA A 200 -4.80 17.08 11.24
CA ALA A 200 -4.61 15.92 12.12
C ALA A 200 -4.73 14.59 11.36
N PHE A 201 -5.65 14.51 10.39
CA PHE A 201 -5.77 13.37 9.48
C PHE A 201 -4.52 13.23 8.60
N SER A 202 -4.08 14.33 7.97
CA SER A 202 -2.92 14.36 7.08
C SER A 202 -1.65 13.88 7.79
N GLN A 203 -1.33 14.47 8.95
CA GLN A 203 -0.19 14.05 9.77
C GLN A 203 -0.29 12.57 10.18
N GLY A 204 -1.47 12.15 10.60
CA GLY A 204 -1.70 10.76 10.97
C GLY A 204 -1.54 9.79 9.79
N LEU A 205 -1.95 10.20 8.57
CA LEU A 205 -1.80 9.41 7.35
C LEU A 205 -0.32 9.25 6.97
N HIS A 206 0.46 10.34 7.00
CA HIS A 206 1.90 10.30 6.78
C HIS A 206 2.58 9.35 7.79
N GLY A 207 2.24 9.46 9.06
CA GLY A 207 2.73 8.55 10.10
C GLY A 207 2.31 7.09 9.87
N TYR A 208 1.10 6.84 9.37
CA TYR A 208 0.67 5.48 9.04
C TYR A 208 1.41 4.91 7.83
N ILE A 209 1.65 5.67 6.77
CA ILE A 209 2.39 5.21 5.59
C ILE A 209 3.85 4.91 5.98
N HIS A 210 4.45 5.76 6.80
CA HIS A 210 5.79 5.48 7.35
C HIS A 210 5.80 4.16 8.14
N TYR A 211 4.86 3.98 9.09
CA TYR A 211 4.70 2.73 9.83
C TYR A 211 4.48 1.52 8.91
N TYR A 212 3.64 1.67 7.87
CA TYR A 212 3.36 0.60 6.90
C TYR A 212 4.62 0.15 6.17
N ASN A 213 5.45 1.10 5.74
CA ASN A 213 6.68 0.84 5.00
C ASN A 213 7.82 0.29 5.87
N HIS A 214 8.00 0.81 7.08
CA HIS A 214 9.20 0.55 7.90
C HIS A 214 8.97 -0.43 9.05
N ASP A 215 7.78 -0.48 9.65
CA ASP A 215 7.54 -1.25 10.88
C ASP A 215 6.53 -2.39 10.71
N ARG A 216 5.60 -2.25 9.75
CA ARG A 216 4.51 -3.19 9.59
C ARG A 216 4.96 -4.46 8.90
N ILE A 217 5.17 -5.53 9.67
CA ILE A 217 5.59 -6.83 9.13
C ILE A 217 4.49 -7.51 8.32
N LYS A 218 4.90 -8.26 7.29
CA LYS A 218 4.02 -9.04 6.40
C LYS A 218 4.49 -10.49 6.33
N GLU A 219 3.55 -11.43 6.45
CA GLU A 219 3.84 -12.87 6.35
C GLU A 219 4.50 -13.22 5.02
N LYS A 220 3.98 -12.67 3.90
CA LYS A 220 4.51 -12.88 2.54
C LYS A 220 5.92 -12.33 2.32
N LEU A 221 6.39 -11.44 3.18
CA LEU A 221 7.73 -10.87 3.15
C LEU A 221 8.61 -11.50 4.25
N LYS A 222 8.48 -12.77 4.50
CA LYS A 222 9.25 -13.51 5.52
C LYS A 222 9.13 -12.89 6.93
N GLY A 223 8.05 -12.16 7.20
CA GLY A 223 7.84 -11.43 8.46
C GLY A 223 8.54 -10.09 8.54
N LEU A 224 9.07 -9.57 7.45
CA LEU A 224 9.71 -8.26 7.38
C LEU A 224 8.72 -7.15 6.99
N SER A 225 9.10 -5.91 7.25
CA SER A 225 8.40 -4.75 6.66
C SER A 225 8.80 -4.59 5.17
N PRO A 226 8.02 -3.85 4.37
CA PRO A 226 8.33 -3.60 2.97
C PRO A 226 9.77 -3.13 2.74
N VAL A 227 10.21 -2.09 3.45
CA VAL A 227 11.56 -1.53 3.29
C VAL A 227 12.63 -2.51 3.76
N MET A 228 12.46 -3.18 4.91
CA MET A 228 13.42 -4.17 5.39
C MET A 228 13.58 -5.32 4.41
N TYR A 229 12.48 -5.81 3.81
CA TYR A 229 12.54 -6.86 2.80
C TYR A 229 13.33 -6.43 1.57
N ARG A 230 13.12 -5.20 1.06
CA ARG A 230 13.88 -4.63 -0.05
C ARG A 230 15.37 -4.55 0.28
N THR A 231 15.71 -4.02 1.45
CA THR A 231 17.12 -3.83 1.86
C THR A 231 17.84 -5.17 1.97
N GLN A 232 17.22 -6.19 2.59
CA GLN A 232 17.84 -7.51 2.70
C GLN A 232 18.04 -8.18 1.34
N SER A 233 17.06 -8.07 0.43
CA SER A 233 17.19 -8.66 -0.91
C SER A 233 18.26 -7.99 -1.78
N LEU A 234 18.63 -6.75 -1.48
CA LEU A 234 19.75 -6.07 -2.15
C LEU A 234 21.10 -6.48 -1.58
N LEU A 235 21.14 -6.95 -0.32
CA LEU A 235 22.37 -7.39 0.35
C LEU A 235 22.69 -8.88 0.11
N GLU A 236 21.68 -9.68 -0.28
CA GLU A 236 21.82 -11.11 -0.62
C GLU A 236 21.50 -11.29 -2.12
N PRO A 237 22.41 -10.95 -3.06
CA PRO A 237 22.19 -11.27 -4.48
C PRO A 237 22.21 -12.78 -4.65
N THR A 238 21.12 -13.32 -5.20
CA THR A 238 20.97 -14.74 -5.58
C THR A 238 21.91 -15.11 -6.71
#